data_73d712ce0e7bd102293b39dd6f106ce7
#
_entry.id   73d712ce0e7bd102293b39dd6f106ce7
#
_cell.length_a   1.000
_cell.length_b   1.000
_cell.length_c   1.000
_cell.angle_alpha   90.00
_cell.angle_beta   90.00
_cell.angle_gamma   90.00
#
_symmetry.space_group_name_H-M   'P 1'
#
loop_
_entity.id
_entity.type
_entity.pdbx_description
1 polymer ?
#
loop_
_entity_poly.entity_id
_entity_poly.type
_entity_poly.pdbx_seq_one_letter_code
_entity_poly.pdbx_strand_id
1 'polypeptide(L)'
;MSVALGVSHTAGGTQFAVTARDAERVELCLFEGKREIRQAMQRRDGVHIAVAGVAPGQRYGYRAHGPWAPEQGLMFDSTKLLVDPYATRLDSRFQYDARLSLRGVDTALLVPKAIVPAPMDVAAPPPPVFTPGGLIYELNVRGFTQKHPAVPPQLRGTIRALAHPAIIAHFKKLGVNAIELMPIVAWIDERHLPPLGLRNAWGYNPVVPMAIDPGLAPGGLEELEDTVVDLRRAGIGVILDLVLNHTGESDLLGPTLSLRGLDNRCYARAPDGALVNHAGTGNILDASDSVVRAMMLGTLRHFARLGVDGFRFDLATILARSPGFDPRAPIFAEIANDPLLQDRILIAEPWDMGPEGYRLGQFPDGWLEWNDRYRDDVRRFWRGDGGTLGRLATRMTGSSDIFSGKCSRSVNFVASH
;
A
#
# COMPACT_ATOMS: atom_id res chain seq x y z
N MET A 1 -8.22 14.48 -22.98
CA MET A 1 -8.01 13.13 -22.41
C MET A 1 -6.97 13.26 -21.30
N SER A 2 -7.28 12.79 -20.11
CA SER A 2 -6.30 12.76 -19.00
C SER A 2 -5.16 11.79 -19.35
N VAL A 3 -3.92 12.23 -19.11
CA VAL A 3 -2.73 11.39 -19.33
C VAL A 3 -2.69 10.32 -18.23
N ALA A 4 -2.53 9.05 -18.63
CA ALA A 4 -2.31 7.98 -17.67
C ALA A 4 -0.93 8.15 -17.01
N LEU A 5 -0.89 8.16 -15.68
CA LEU A 5 0.34 8.26 -14.89
C LEU A 5 1.05 6.90 -14.83
N GLY A 6 2.37 6.94 -14.59
CA GLY A 6 3.25 5.78 -14.66
C GLY A 6 3.69 5.47 -16.09
N VAL A 7 3.91 4.19 -16.38
CA VAL A 7 4.36 3.70 -17.68
C VAL A 7 3.18 3.19 -18.52
N SER A 8 3.14 3.59 -19.78
CA SER A 8 2.20 3.05 -20.76
C SER A 8 2.89 2.81 -22.12
N HIS A 9 2.42 1.80 -22.86
CA HIS A 9 2.93 1.48 -24.18
C HIS A 9 2.07 2.14 -25.25
N THR A 10 2.69 2.86 -26.19
CA THR A 10 2.04 3.58 -27.26
C THR A 10 2.64 3.18 -28.62
N ALA A 11 2.00 3.55 -29.72
CA ALA A 11 2.56 3.33 -31.06
C ALA A 11 3.91 4.07 -31.27
N GLY A 12 4.15 5.15 -30.52
CA GLY A 12 5.39 5.94 -30.58
C GLY A 12 6.52 5.46 -29.65
N GLY A 13 6.29 4.41 -28.85
CA GLY A 13 7.24 3.92 -27.87
C GLY A 13 6.63 3.84 -26.45
N THR A 14 7.49 3.69 -25.46
CA THR A 14 7.09 3.68 -24.05
C THR A 14 6.93 5.10 -23.51
N GLN A 15 5.73 5.44 -23.06
CA GLN A 15 5.43 6.73 -22.42
C GLN A 15 5.61 6.61 -20.91
N PHE A 16 6.27 7.61 -20.34
CA PHE A 16 6.46 7.83 -18.92
C PHE A 16 5.73 9.11 -18.54
N ALA A 17 4.90 9.06 -17.51
CA ALA A 17 4.16 10.23 -17.03
C ALA A 17 4.13 10.26 -15.51
N VAL A 18 4.51 11.39 -14.91
CA VAL A 18 4.56 11.58 -13.45
C VAL A 18 4.06 12.97 -13.08
N THR A 19 3.33 13.06 -11.98
CA THR A 19 2.92 14.35 -11.40
C THR A 19 4.08 14.95 -10.61
N ALA A 20 4.39 16.21 -10.90
CA ALA A 20 5.37 17.02 -10.16
C ALA A 20 4.97 18.50 -10.31
N ARG A 21 3.93 18.90 -9.58
CA ARG A 21 3.21 20.17 -9.80
C ARG A 21 4.07 21.41 -9.62
N ASP A 22 5.01 21.40 -8.68
CA ASP A 22 5.90 22.51 -8.37
C ASP A 22 7.31 22.36 -8.95
N ALA A 23 7.59 21.26 -9.65
CA ALA A 23 8.88 21.09 -10.31
C ALA A 23 9.01 22.05 -11.50
N GLU A 24 10.16 22.70 -11.62
CA GLU A 24 10.53 23.49 -12.80
C GLU A 24 10.86 22.58 -13.98
N ARG A 25 11.50 21.44 -13.72
CA ARG A 25 11.89 20.44 -14.70
C ARG A 25 11.95 19.05 -14.06
N VAL A 26 11.56 18.05 -14.80
CA VAL A 26 11.76 16.63 -14.46
C VAL A 26 12.55 15.97 -15.60
N GLU A 27 13.47 15.11 -15.23
CA GLU A 27 14.26 14.28 -16.15
C GLU A 27 13.88 12.80 -15.94
N LEU A 28 13.58 12.12 -17.03
CA LEU A 28 13.55 10.65 -17.09
C LEU A 28 14.99 10.14 -17.10
N CYS A 29 15.32 9.28 -16.16
CA CYS A 29 16.65 8.64 -16.05
C CYS A 29 16.51 7.17 -16.47
N LEU A 30 17.18 6.78 -17.54
CA LEU A 30 17.25 5.41 -18.04
C LEU A 30 18.61 4.81 -17.67
N PHE A 31 18.61 3.54 -17.25
CA PHE A 31 19.83 2.90 -16.74
C PHE A 31 20.29 1.73 -17.61
N GLU A 32 21.52 1.83 -18.13
CA GLU A 32 22.26 0.77 -18.81
C GLU A 32 23.43 0.32 -17.90
N GLY A 33 23.25 -0.78 -17.19
CA GLY A 33 24.19 -1.14 -16.14
C GLY A 33 24.24 -0.08 -15.03
N LYS A 34 25.38 0.58 -14.86
CA LYS A 34 25.58 1.71 -13.93
C LYS A 34 25.47 3.08 -14.61
N ARG A 35 25.39 3.12 -15.95
CA ARG A 35 25.30 4.36 -16.72
C ARG A 35 23.88 4.90 -16.65
N GLU A 36 23.74 6.17 -16.28
CA GLU A 36 22.50 6.93 -16.28
C GLU A 36 22.43 7.80 -17.54
N ILE A 37 21.35 7.66 -18.31
CA ILE A 37 21.02 8.48 -19.48
C ILE A 37 19.81 9.31 -19.12
N ARG A 38 19.88 10.63 -19.24
CA ARG A 38 18.82 11.56 -18.87
C ARG A 38 18.14 12.15 -20.08
N GLN A 39 16.81 12.19 -20.03
CA GLN A 39 15.96 12.82 -21.03
C GLN A 39 15.02 13.82 -20.32
N ALA A 40 15.00 15.08 -20.77
CA ALA A 40 14.07 16.07 -20.24
C ALA A 40 12.63 15.67 -20.60
N MET A 41 11.72 15.80 -19.63
CA MET A 41 10.30 15.53 -19.81
C MET A 41 9.55 16.82 -20.15
N GLN A 42 8.51 16.72 -20.99
CA GLN A 42 7.63 17.82 -21.32
C GLN A 42 6.59 18.02 -20.21
N ARG A 43 6.45 19.26 -19.73
CA ARG A 43 5.45 19.62 -18.72
C ARG A 43 4.11 19.98 -19.37
N ARG A 44 3.02 19.40 -18.85
CA ARG A 44 1.63 19.71 -19.20
C ARG A 44 0.78 19.68 -17.95
N ASP A 45 0.29 20.83 -17.50
CA ASP A 45 -0.61 20.98 -16.34
C ASP A 45 -0.13 20.23 -15.06
N GLY A 46 1.17 20.36 -14.73
CA GLY A 46 1.78 19.73 -13.56
C GLY A 46 2.14 18.25 -13.75
N VAL A 47 1.81 17.65 -14.89
CA VAL A 47 2.26 16.31 -15.31
C VAL A 47 3.47 16.47 -16.23
N HIS A 48 4.50 15.67 -15.98
CA HIS A 48 5.70 15.59 -16.81
C HIS A 48 5.67 14.30 -17.61
N ILE A 49 5.89 14.41 -18.94
CA ILE A 49 5.71 13.31 -19.89
C ILE A 49 6.97 13.18 -20.75
N ALA A 50 7.43 11.96 -20.93
CA ALA A 50 8.45 11.59 -21.91
C ALA A 50 8.02 10.35 -22.70
N VAL A 51 8.46 10.25 -23.95
CA VAL A 51 8.34 9.03 -24.75
C VAL A 51 9.76 8.58 -25.11
N ALA A 52 10.07 7.32 -24.87
CA ALA A 52 11.36 6.73 -25.15
C ALA A 52 11.21 5.40 -25.91
N GLY A 53 12.13 5.12 -26.82
CA GLY A 53 12.19 3.86 -27.57
C GLY A 53 12.81 2.73 -26.73
N VAL A 54 12.20 2.40 -25.60
CA VAL A 54 12.68 1.36 -24.68
C VAL A 54 11.71 0.19 -24.56
N ALA A 55 12.24 -0.99 -24.33
CA ALA A 55 11.48 -2.23 -24.16
C ALA A 55 11.14 -2.52 -22.70
N PRO A 56 10.19 -3.41 -22.43
CA PRO A 56 10.00 -4.01 -21.11
C PRO A 56 11.32 -4.53 -20.52
N GLY A 57 11.51 -4.37 -19.20
CA GLY A 57 12.74 -4.70 -18.51
C GLY A 57 13.73 -3.51 -18.38
N GLN A 58 13.52 -2.41 -19.11
CA GLN A 58 14.33 -1.19 -18.95
C GLN A 58 14.20 -0.64 -17.52
N ARG A 59 15.34 -0.39 -16.87
CA ARG A 59 15.39 0.27 -15.55
C ARG A 59 15.31 1.78 -15.70
N TYR A 60 14.51 2.43 -14.85
CA TYR A 60 14.30 3.87 -14.89
C TYR A 60 14.02 4.48 -13.52
N GLY A 61 14.04 5.78 -13.46
CA GLY A 61 13.64 6.64 -12.36
C GLY A 61 13.56 8.08 -12.81
N TYR A 62 13.39 9.00 -11.88
CA TYR A 62 13.27 10.43 -12.18
C TYR A 62 14.25 11.25 -11.39
N ARG A 63 14.58 12.45 -11.90
CA ARG A 63 15.20 13.53 -11.14
C ARG A 63 14.36 14.79 -11.33
N ALA A 64 14.05 15.47 -10.25
CA ALA A 64 13.25 16.69 -10.28
C ALA A 64 14.09 17.90 -9.86
N HIS A 65 13.85 19.01 -10.54
CA HIS A 65 14.50 20.29 -10.30
C HIS A 65 13.44 21.30 -9.90
N GLY A 66 13.77 22.18 -8.95
CA GLY A 66 12.87 23.21 -8.45
C GLY A 66 13.41 23.85 -7.17
N PRO A 67 12.61 24.66 -6.50
CA PRO A 67 13.01 25.37 -5.29
C PRO A 67 13.22 24.40 -4.10
N TRP A 68 14.10 24.81 -3.20
CA TRP A 68 14.29 24.18 -1.90
C TRP A 68 13.82 25.10 -0.80
N ALA A 69 12.62 24.84 -0.30
CA ALA A 69 11.97 25.58 0.79
C ALA A 69 11.11 24.58 1.62
N PRO A 70 11.75 23.73 2.47
CA PRO A 70 11.08 22.67 3.22
C PRO A 70 9.90 23.13 4.06
N GLU A 71 9.98 24.34 4.60
CA GLU A 71 8.92 25.02 5.37
C GLU A 71 7.66 25.30 4.52
N GLN A 72 7.81 25.39 3.20
CA GLN A 72 6.73 25.55 2.23
C GLN A 72 6.35 24.21 1.55
N GLY A 73 7.00 23.13 1.95
CA GLY A 73 6.79 21.81 1.34
C GLY A 73 7.54 21.61 0.03
N LEU A 74 8.47 22.47 -0.34
CA LEU A 74 9.26 22.35 -1.56
C LEU A 74 10.63 21.74 -1.24
N MET A 75 10.86 20.54 -1.72
CA MET A 75 12.06 19.74 -1.37
C MET A 75 12.74 19.17 -2.62
N PHE A 76 12.87 20.00 -3.67
CA PHE A 76 13.52 19.54 -4.91
C PHE A 76 15.04 19.50 -4.74
N ASP A 77 15.60 18.34 -5.10
CA ASP A 77 17.04 18.09 -5.11
C ASP A 77 17.36 17.15 -6.29
N SER A 78 17.92 17.71 -7.36
CA SER A 78 18.23 16.98 -8.59
C SER A 78 19.32 15.92 -8.43
N THR A 79 20.00 15.87 -7.29
CA THR A 79 20.93 14.77 -6.97
C THR A 79 20.20 13.51 -6.50
N LYS A 80 18.92 13.62 -6.12
CA LYS A 80 18.10 12.47 -5.70
C LYS A 80 17.56 11.73 -6.91
N LEU A 81 17.83 10.42 -6.98
CA LEU A 81 17.08 9.54 -7.85
C LEU A 81 15.74 9.21 -7.17
N LEU A 82 14.65 9.48 -7.87
CA LEU A 82 13.29 9.31 -7.39
C LEU A 82 12.64 8.12 -8.11
N VAL A 83 12.04 7.22 -7.33
CA VAL A 83 11.29 6.09 -7.88
C VAL A 83 9.91 6.56 -8.32
N ASP A 84 9.44 6.05 -9.42
CA ASP A 84 8.07 6.30 -9.90
C ASP A 84 7.05 5.79 -8.86
N PRO A 85 6.17 6.64 -8.32
CA PRO A 85 5.12 6.21 -7.40
C PRO A 85 4.11 5.23 -8.04
N TYR A 86 4.07 5.17 -9.38
CA TYR A 86 3.25 4.23 -10.16
C TYR A 86 4.02 3.00 -10.65
N ALA A 87 5.28 2.80 -10.21
CA ALA A 87 6.04 1.62 -10.59
C ALA A 87 5.36 0.35 -10.07
N THR A 88 5.28 -0.66 -10.92
CA THR A 88 4.72 -1.98 -10.56
C THR A 88 5.81 -3.03 -10.29
N ARG A 89 7.06 -2.71 -10.58
CA ARG A 89 8.22 -3.59 -10.36
C ARG A 89 9.48 -2.78 -10.06
N LEU A 90 10.30 -3.30 -9.14
CA LEU A 90 11.60 -2.74 -8.77
C LEU A 90 12.72 -3.76 -9.04
N ASP A 91 13.94 -3.27 -9.32
CA ASP A 91 15.13 -4.11 -9.54
C ASP A 91 15.74 -4.66 -8.23
N SER A 92 15.41 -4.04 -7.09
CA SER A 92 15.93 -4.44 -5.78
C SER A 92 15.04 -3.91 -4.66
N ARG A 93 15.30 -4.36 -3.42
CA ARG A 93 14.62 -3.84 -2.22
C ARG A 93 15.17 -2.48 -1.83
N PHE A 94 14.33 -1.65 -1.22
CA PHE A 94 14.82 -0.48 -0.50
C PHE A 94 15.71 -0.90 0.69
N GLN A 95 16.79 -0.16 0.88
CA GLN A 95 17.66 -0.27 2.04
C GLN A 95 17.89 1.11 2.62
N TYR A 96 17.72 1.25 3.93
CA TYR A 96 17.97 2.54 4.56
C TYR A 96 19.48 2.86 4.52
N ASP A 97 19.77 4.10 4.12
CA ASP A 97 21.08 4.72 4.19
C ASP A 97 20.90 6.19 4.57
N ALA A 98 21.65 6.68 5.55
CA ALA A 98 21.51 8.06 6.03
C ALA A 98 21.71 9.12 4.92
N ARG A 99 22.46 8.79 3.87
CA ARG A 99 22.68 9.66 2.70
C ARG A 99 21.41 9.93 1.90
N LEU A 100 20.39 9.09 2.03
CA LEU A 100 19.08 9.30 1.38
C LEU A 100 18.39 10.58 1.84
N SER A 101 18.67 11.04 3.07
CA SER A 101 18.11 12.26 3.65
C SER A 101 19.00 13.51 3.44
N LEU A 102 20.26 13.33 3.00
CA LEU A 102 21.20 14.44 2.88
C LEU A 102 21.04 15.16 1.54
N ARG A 103 20.79 16.46 1.57
CA ARG A 103 20.72 17.32 0.38
C ARG A 103 22.06 17.33 -0.37
N GLY A 104 22.01 17.38 -1.71
CA GLY A 104 23.18 17.46 -2.58
C GLY A 104 23.97 16.15 -2.73
N VAL A 105 23.49 15.06 -2.16
CA VAL A 105 24.13 13.74 -2.28
C VAL A 105 23.42 12.91 -3.35
N ASP A 106 24.17 12.43 -4.34
CA ASP A 106 23.63 11.55 -5.38
C ASP A 106 23.23 10.20 -4.81
N THR A 107 21.98 9.84 -5.01
CA THR A 107 21.38 8.60 -4.48
C THR A 107 21.18 7.51 -5.55
N ALA A 108 21.66 7.70 -6.77
CA ALA A 108 21.43 6.74 -7.86
C ALA A 108 21.92 5.33 -7.57
N LEU A 109 22.97 5.16 -6.76
CA LEU A 109 23.48 3.84 -6.36
C LEU A 109 22.81 3.25 -5.12
N LEU A 110 21.98 4.04 -4.42
CA LEU A 110 21.36 3.67 -3.14
C LEU A 110 19.87 3.31 -3.28
N VAL A 111 19.24 3.88 -4.31
CA VAL A 111 17.78 3.73 -4.53
C VAL A 111 17.54 2.65 -5.59
N PRO A 112 16.59 1.71 -5.38
CA PRO A 112 16.17 0.77 -6.41
C PRO A 112 15.62 1.52 -7.63
N LYS A 113 15.69 0.89 -8.81
CA LYS A 113 15.14 1.42 -10.05
C LYS A 113 13.80 0.75 -10.33
N ALA A 114 12.86 1.56 -10.79
CA ALA A 114 11.66 1.04 -11.40
C ALA A 114 12.00 0.29 -12.70
N ILE A 115 11.22 -0.72 -13.03
CA ILE A 115 11.38 -1.52 -14.25
C ILE A 115 10.15 -1.28 -15.13
N VAL A 116 10.38 -0.98 -16.41
CA VAL A 116 9.31 -0.89 -17.42
C VAL A 116 8.60 -2.25 -17.48
N PRO A 117 7.28 -2.32 -17.16
CA PRO A 117 6.53 -3.57 -17.20
C PRO A 117 6.29 -4.03 -18.65
N ALA A 118 6.03 -5.32 -18.84
CA ALA A 118 5.41 -5.79 -20.07
C ALA A 118 3.97 -5.25 -20.19
N PRO A 119 3.43 -5.11 -21.41
CA PRO A 119 2.00 -4.84 -21.58
C PRO A 119 1.18 -5.91 -20.85
N MET A 120 0.21 -5.46 -20.07
CA MET A 120 -0.68 -6.35 -19.33
C MET A 120 -2.05 -6.38 -20.01
N ASP A 121 -2.60 -7.57 -20.22
CA ASP A 121 -3.96 -7.71 -20.72
C ASP A 121 -4.96 -7.13 -19.70
N VAL A 122 -5.89 -6.32 -20.21
CA VAL A 122 -6.89 -5.65 -19.36
C VAL A 122 -8.14 -6.54 -19.28
N ALA A 123 -7.98 -7.75 -18.75
CA ALA A 123 -9.14 -8.58 -18.42
C ALA A 123 -9.89 -8.03 -17.18
N ALA A 124 -11.21 -8.22 -17.17
CA ALA A 124 -11.98 -7.94 -15.96
C ALA A 124 -11.55 -8.91 -14.85
N PRO A 125 -11.35 -8.43 -13.61
CA PRO A 125 -10.99 -9.30 -12.50
C PRO A 125 -12.14 -10.28 -12.22
N PRO A 126 -11.83 -11.54 -11.83
CA PRO A 126 -12.86 -12.49 -11.43
C PRO A 126 -13.57 -12.00 -10.14
N PRO A 127 -14.84 -12.36 -9.92
CA PRO A 127 -15.55 -12.00 -8.70
C PRO A 127 -14.87 -12.61 -7.47
N PRO A 128 -14.95 -12.00 -6.27
CA PRO A 128 -14.39 -12.57 -5.05
C PRO A 128 -14.89 -13.98 -4.76
N VAL A 129 -14.03 -14.85 -4.22
CA VAL A 129 -14.44 -16.17 -3.69
C VAL A 129 -14.79 -16.10 -2.21
N PHE A 130 -14.23 -15.14 -1.50
CA PHE A 130 -14.58 -14.87 -0.12
C PHE A 130 -15.91 -14.14 -0.02
N THR A 131 -16.73 -14.53 0.96
CA THR A 131 -17.97 -13.84 1.33
C THR A 131 -17.95 -13.49 2.83
N PRO A 132 -18.49 -12.34 3.25
CA PRO A 132 -18.63 -11.99 4.67
C PRO A 132 -19.31 -13.10 5.49
N GLY A 133 -18.76 -13.37 6.69
CA GLY A 133 -19.17 -14.48 7.55
C GLY A 133 -18.19 -15.67 7.50
N GLY A 134 -17.26 -15.68 6.57
CA GLY A 134 -16.15 -16.65 6.52
C GLY A 134 -15.01 -16.30 7.47
N LEU A 135 -14.09 -17.25 7.65
CA LEU A 135 -12.87 -17.08 8.44
C LEU A 135 -11.75 -16.47 7.61
N ILE A 136 -11.27 -15.30 8.03
CA ILE A 136 -10.07 -14.64 7.51
C ILE A 136 -8.87 -15.01 8.38
N TYR A 137 -7.77 -15.44 7.76
CA TYR A 137 -6.52 -15.75 8.43
C TYR A 137 -5.47 -14.70 8.05
N GLU A 138 -5.18 -13.79 8.97
CA GLU A 138 -4.11 -12.80 8.79
C GLU A 138 -2.74 -13.46 8.94
N LEU A 139 -1.79 -13.13 8.04
CA LEU A 139 -0.44 -13.68 8.10
C LEU A 139 0.62 -12.73 7.55
N ASN A 140 1.82 -12.80 8.16
CA ASN A 140 3.03 -12.24 7.58
C ASN A 140 3.63 -13.25 6.59
N VAL A 141 3.74 -12.85 5.30
CA VAL A 141 4.17 -13.75 4.22
C VAL A 141 5.49 -14.45 4.52
N ARG A 142 6.50 -13.67 4.94
CA ARG A 142 7.82 -14.22 5.27
C ARG A 142 7.76 -15.12 6.51
N GLY A 143 7.19 -14.62 7.60
CA GLY A 143 7.15 -15.31 8.88
C GLY A 143 6.43 -16.64 8.81
N PHE A 144 5.35 -16.71 8.04
CA PHE A 144 4.48 -17.86 7.98
C PHE A 144 5.13 -19.13 7.42
N THR A 145 5.96 -19.00 6.37
CA THR A 145 6.56 -20.17 5.70
C THR A 145 8.06 -20.30 5.90
N GLN A 146 8.75 -19.31 6.50
CA GLN A 146 10.21 -19.27 6.60
C GLN A 146 10.84 -20.53 7.22
N LYS A 147 10.17 -21.12 8.19
CA LYS A 147 10.64 -22.34 8.89
C LYS A 147 9.77 -23.55 8.60
N HIS A 148 8.88 -23.49 7.61
CA HIS A 148 7.95 -24.59 7.35
C HIS A 148 8.67 -25.80 6.72
N PRO A 149 8.64 -27.00 7.38
CA PRO A 149 9.46 -28.15 6.96
C PRO A 149 9.10 -28.71 5.57
N ALA A 150 7.81 -28.68 5.20
CA ALA A 150 7.34 -29.20 3.93
C ALA A 150 7.49 -28.24 2.75
N VAL A 151 7.80 -26.96 2.99
CA VAL A 151 8.02 -25.96 1.91
C VAL A 151 9.47 -26.04 1.47
N PRO A 152 9.74 -26.16 0.15
CA PRO A 152 11.10 -26.15 -0.39
C PRO A 152 11.88 -24.89 0.05
N PRO A 153 13.16 -25.01 0.46
CA PRO A 153 13.93 -23.90 1.00
C PRO A 153 13.93 -22.63 0.14
N GLN A 154 13.96 -22.77 -1.19
CA GLN A 154 13.97 -21.65 -2.15
C GLN A 154 12.63 -20.90 -2.22
N LEU A 155 11.52 -21.49 -1.78
CA LEU A 155 10.20 -20.83 -1.74
C LEU A 155 9.87 -20.25 -0.37
N ARG A 156 10.59 -20.65 0.68
CA ARG A 156 10.28 -20.21 2.05
C ARG A 156 10.34 -18.70 2.18
N GLY A 157 9.30 -18.13 2.80
CA GLY A 157 9.20 -16.69 3.02
C GLY A 157 8.79 -15.90 1.80
N THR A 158 8.42 -16.54 0.69
CA THR A 158 7.88 -15.86 -0.51
C THR A 158 6.35 -16.00 -0.60
N ILE A 159 5.75 -15.16 -1.42
CA ILE A 159 4.31 -15.21 -1.74
C ILE A 159 3.98 -16.57 -2.37
N ARG A 160 4.83 -17.09 -3.25
CA ARG A 160 4.60 -18.38 -3.92
C ARG A 160 4.49 -19.56 -2.96
N ALA A 161 5.16 -19.50 -1.81
CA ALA A 161 5.05 -20.52 -0.77
C ALA A 161 3.63 -20.69 -0.22
N LEU A 162 2.79 -19.65 -0.28
CA LEU A 162 1.42 -19.71 0.24
C LEU A 162 0.52 -20.62 -0.58
N ALA A 163 0.83 -20.83 -1.87
CA ALA A 163 0.14 -21.80 -2.73
C ALA A 163 0.75 -23.20 -2.70
N HIS A 164 1.74 -23.46 -1.84
CA HIS A 164 2.27 -24.82 -1.68
C HIS A 164 1.19 -25.78 -1.14
N PRO A 165 1.07 -27.03 -1.67
CA PRO A 165 -0.02 -27.96 -1.28
C PRO A 165 -0.15 -28.18 0.23
N ALA A 166 0.96 -28.26 0.97
CA ALA A 166 0.93 -28.40 2.42
C ALA A 166 0.35 -27.17 3.15
N ILE A 167 0.55 -25.97 2.60
CA ILE A 167 0.01 -24.72 3.13
C ILE A 167 -1.49 -24.63 2.84
N ILE A 168 -1.91 -24.94 1.61
CA ILE A 168 -3.34 -25.01 1.24
C ILE A 168 -4.07 -26.04 2.10
N ALA A 169 -3.47 -27.23 2.32
CA ALA A 169 -4.04 -28.25 3.20
C ALA A 169 -4.20 -27.76 4.65
N HIS A 170 -3.25 -26.97 5.15
CA HIS A 170 -3.32 -26.36 6.47
C HIS A 170 -4.48 -25.37 6.55
N PHE A 171 -4.64 -24.45 5.59
CA PHE A 171 -5.75 -23.52 5.56
C PHE A 171 -7.11 -24.23 5.50
N LYS A 172 -7.24 -25.24 4.64
CA LYS A 172 -8.46 -26.07 4.54
C LYS A 172 -8.79 -26.78 5.84
N LYS A 173 -7.78 -27.34 6.53
CA LYS A 173 -7.95 -27.99 7.82
C LYS A 173 -8.47 -27.03 8.90
N LEU A 174 -8.08 -25.75 8.85
CA LEU A 174 -8.56 -24.72 9.76
C LEU A 174 -9.92 -24.13 9.35
N GLY A 175 -10.44 -24.45 8.16
CA GLY A 175 -11.66 -23.86 7.63
C GLY A 175 -11.49 -22.41 7.16
N VAL A 176 -10.26 -22.02 6.78
CA VAL A 176 -9.97 -20.66 6.28
C VAL A 176 -10.66 -20.44 4.94
N ASN A 177 -11.39 -19.32 4.80
CA ASN A 177 -12.08 -18.91 3.58
C ASN A 177 -11.31 -17.83 2.82
N ALA A 178 -10.52 -17.00 3.53
CA ALA A 178 -9.58 -16.06 2.93
C ALA A 178 -8.33 -15.92 3.78
N ILE A 179 -7.21 -15.61 3.14
CA ILE A 179 -6.01 -15.13 3.82
C ILE A 179 -5.91 -13.61 3.65
N GLU A 180 -5.53 -12.93 4.74
CA GLU A 180 -5.17 -11.52 4.72
C GLU A 180 -3.65 -11.40 4.81
N LEU A 181 -3.04 -10.83 3.78
CA LEU A 181 -1.59 -10.67 3.72
C LEU A 181 -1.22 -9.33 4.34
N MET A 182 -0.47 -9.34 5.45
CA MET A 182 0.22 -8.15 5.93
C MET A 182 1.00 -7.48 4.78
N PRO A 183 1.36 -6.20 4.85
CA PRO A 183 1.82 -5.43 3.70
C PRO A 183 2.89 -6.13 2.88
N ILE A 184 2.64 -6.24 1.57
CA ILE A 184 3.55 -6.89 0.60
C ILE A 184 4.21 -5.89 -0.35
N VAL A 185 3.77 -4.63 -0.37
CA VAL A 185 4.32 -3.61 -1.27
C VAL A 185 5.72 -3.19 -0.81
N ALA A 186 6.52 -2.64 -1.71
CA ALA A 186 7.90 -2.27 -1.44
C ALA A 186 8.00 -1.20 -0.35
N TRP A 187 8.69 -1.53 0.74
CA TRP A 187 8.89 -0.69 1.91
C TRP A 187 10.37 -0.44 2.21
N ILE A 188 10.65 0.55 3.06
CA ILE A 188 11.99 0.84 3.59
C ILE A 188 12.00 0.66 5.11
N ASP A 189 13.15 0.26 5.68
CA ASP A 189 13.33 0.23 7.13
C ASP A 189 13.24 1.64 7.72
N GLU A 190 12.64 1.81 8.89
CA GLU A 190 12.66 3.06 9.64
C GLU A 190 14.09 3.39 10.09
N ARG A 191 14.45 4.67 10.05
CA ARG A 191 15.83 5.15 10.29
C ARG A 191 16.47 4.69 11.61
N HIS A 192 15.66 4.33 12.62
CA HIS A 192 16.17 3.91 13.93
C HIS A 192 16.46 2.40 14.01
N LEU A 193 15.95 1.59 13.08
CA LEU A 193 16.11 0.12 13.12
C LEU A 193 17.52 -0.35 12.72
N PRO A 194 18.09 0.07 11.55
CA PRO A 194 19.38 -0.45 11.11
C PRO A 194 20.55 -0.19 12.08
N PRO A 195 20.64 0.97 12.78
CA PRO A 195 21.67 1.16 13.80
C PRO A 195 21.58 0.18 14.98
N LEU A 196 20.41 -0.40 15.22
CA LEU A 196 20.16 -1.42 16.24
C LEU A 196 20.34 -2.85 15.70
N GLY A 197 20.73 -3.03 14.45
CA GLY A 197 20.80 -4.32 13.76
C GLY A 197 19.40 -4.93 13.48
N LEU A 198 18.35 -4.13 13.55
CA LEU A 198 16.96 -4.53 13.30
C LEU A 198 16.51 -4.15 11.90
N ARG A 199 15.43 -4.78 11.45
CA ARG A 199 14.74 -4.49 10.19
C ARG A 199 13.23 -4.47 10.39
N ASN A 200 12.54 -3.69 9.56
CA ASN A 200 11.08 -3.74 9.49
C ASN A 200 10.64 -5.09 8.90
N ALA A 201 9.94 -5.87 9.74
CA ALA A 201 9.43 -7.18 9.37
C ALA A 201 7.97 -7.16 8.93
N TRP A 202 7.22 -6.10 9.23
CA TRP A 202 5.78 -6.02 9.01
C TRP A 202 5.39 -5.36 7.69
N GLY A 203 6.23 -4.42 7.17
CA GLY A 203 5.99 -3.75 5.90
C GLY A 203 5.14 -2.47 5.98
N TYR A 204 4.75 -2.00 7.18
CA TYR A 204 3.95 -0.77 7.35
C TYR A 204 4.78 0.52 7.17
N ASN A 205 5.66 0.55 6.19
CA ASN A 205 6.48 1.73 5.85
C ASN A 205 6.70 1.82 4.32
N PRO A 206 5.61 1.84 3.51
CA PRO A 206 5.67 1.69 2.06
C PRO A 206 6.32 2.89 1.38
N VAL A 207 6.95 2.65 0.23
CA VAL A 207 7.50 3.70 -0.64
C VAL A 207 6.78 3.73 -1.99
N VAL A 208 6.52 2.55 -2.57
CA VAL A 208 5.87 2.41 -3.88
C VAL A 208 4.65 1.50 -3.72
N PRO A 209 3.42 2.04 -3.79
CA PRO A 209 2.23 1.31 -3.39
C PRO A 209 1.79 0.21 -4.37
N MET A 210 2.31 0.20 -5.62
CA MET A 210 1.93 -0.79 -6.65
C MET A 210 3.01 -1.86 -6.88
N ALA A 211 4.23 -1.67 -6.40
CA ALA A 211 5.31 -2.65 -6.55
C ALA A 211 5.36 -3.58 -5.34
N ILE A 212 5.41 -4.89 -5.57
CA ILE A 212 5.63 -5.86 -4.50
C ILE A 212 7.11 -5.82 -4.09
N ASP A 213 7.38 -6.00 -2.79
CA ASP A 213 8.76 -6.09 -2.29
C ASP A 213 9.48 -7.28 -2.95
N PRO A 214 10.61 -7.07 -3.64
CA PRO A 214 11.32 -8.14 -4.36
C PRO A 214 11.81 -9.29 -3.46
N GLY A 215 11.87 -9.08 -2.16
CA GLY A 215 12.21 -10.15 -1.20
C GLY A 215 11.03 -11.06 -0.86
N LEU A 216 9.80 -10.61 -1.10
CA LEU A 216 8.59 -11.42 -0.92
C LEU A 216 8.13 -12.06 -2.23
N ALA A 217 8.38 -11.41 -3.36
CA ALA A 217 8.06 -11.93 -4.69
C ALA A 217 9.26 -11.74 -5.64
N PRO A 218 10.26 -12.62 -5.61
CA PRO A 218 11.38 -12.57 -6.55
C PRO A 218 10.95 -12.64 -8.02
N GLY A 219 9.85 -13.34 -8.32
CA GLY A 219 9.21 -13.41 -9.64
C GLY A 219 8.38 -12.17 -10.00
N GLY A 220 8.18 -11.21 -9.08
CA GLY A 220 7.39 -10.01 -9.35
C GLY A 220 5.88 -10.23 -9.24
N LEU A 221 5.11 -9.49 -10.06
CA LEU A 221 3.65 -9.53 -10.04
C LEU A 221 3.08 -10.87 -10.48
N GLU A 222 3.73 -11.53 -11.43
CA GLU A 222 3.35 -12.84 -11.94
C GLU A 222 3.33 -13.89 -10.81
N GLU A 223 4.25 -13.77 -9.84
CA GLU A 223 4.28 -14.66 -8.68
C GLU A 223 3.05 -14.48 -7.77
N LEU A 224 2.59 -13.24 -7.58
CA LEU A 224 1.35 -12.96 -6.86
C LEU A 224 0.14 -13.49 -7.64
N GLU A 225 0.06 -13.19 -8.93
CA GLU A 225 -1.05 -13.60 -9.79
C GLU A 225 -1.22 -15.12 -9.78
N ASP A 226 -0.16 -15.87 -10.03
CA ASP A 226 -0.16 -17.34 -9.98
C ASP A 226 -0.58 -17.88 -8.60
N THR A 227 -0.13 -17.22 -7.53
CA THR A 227 -0.48 -17.60 -6.15
C THR A 227 -1.95 -17.35 -5.87
N VAL A 228 -2.49 -16.20 -6.29
CA VAL A 228 -3.91 -15.88 -6.19
C VAL A 228 -4.76 -16.88 -6.95
N VAL A 229 -4.38 -17.21 -8.19
CA VAL A 229 -5.09 -18.21 -9.02
C VAL A 229 -5.16 -19.58 -8.33
N ASP A 230 -4.04 -20.06 -7.78
CA ASP A 230 -3.98 -21.36 -7.11
C ASP A 230 -4.79 -21.39 -5.80
N LEU A 231 -4.73 -20.32 -5.00
CA LEU A 231 -5.54 -20.21 -3.78
C LEU A 231 -7.04 -20.13 -4.09
N ARG A 232 -7.44 -19.37 -5.11
CA ARG A 232 -8.83 -19.27 -5.56
C ARG A 232 -9.36 -20.61 -6.06
N ARG A 233 -8.56 -21.39 -6.80
CA ARG A 233 -8.90 -22.78 -7.18
C ARG A 233 -9.12 -23.69 -5.97
N ALA A 234 -8.44 -23.39 -4.86
CA ALA A 234 -8.63 -24.10 -3.61
C ALA A 234 -9.84 -23.60 -2.79
N GLY A 235 -10.56 -22.55 -3.24
CA GLY A 235 -11.68 -21.93 -2.56
C GLY A 235 -11.23 -20.95 -1.46
N ILE A 236 -10.01 -20.40 -1.55
CA ILE A 236 -9.43 -19.48 -0.56
C ILE A 236 -9.25 -18.12 -1.23
N GLY A 237 -9.91 -17.08 -0.71
CA GLY A 237 -9.76 -15.71 -1.14
C GLY A 237 -8.44 -15.10 -0.68
N VAL A 238 -8.03 -14.01 -1.33
CA VAL A 238 -6.84 -13.24 -0.94
C VAL A 238 -7.23 -11.78 -0.70
N ILE A 239 -6.94 -11.29 0.50
CA ILE A 239 -7.12 -9.89 0.91
C ILE A 239 -5.74 -9.29 1.12
N LEU A 240 -5.51 -8.09 0.60
CA LEU A 240 -4.26 -7.37 0.81
C LEU A 240 -4.43 -6.29 1.86
N ASP A 241 -3.54 -6.27 2.83
CA ASP A 241 -3.40 -5.15 3.75
C ASP A 241 -2.60 -4.04 3.08
N LEU A 242 -3.24 -2.89 2.85
CA LEU A 242 -2.68 -1.77 2.13
C LEU A 242 -2.51 -0.54 3.01
N VAL A 243 -1.29 -0.06 3.06
CA VAL A 243 -0.91 1.19 3.72
C VAL A 243 -1.01 2.32 2.70
N LEU A 244 -2.17 2.95 2.59
CA LEU A 244 -2.44 4.08 1.69
C LEU A 244 -2.51 5.42 2.43
N ASN A 245 -2.23 5.42 3.72
CA ASN A 245 -2.37 6.58 4.59
C ASN A 245 -1.07 7.37 4.78
N HIS A 246 0.10 6.77 4.60
CA HIS A 246 1.42 7.41 4.75
C HIS A 246 2.49 6.74 3.87
N THR A 247 3.70 7.29 3.87
CA THR A 247 4.85 6.70 3.18
C THR A 247 6.07 6.58 4.07
N GLY A 248 6.98 5.67 3.72
CA GLY A 248 8.28 5.48 4.36
C GLY A 248 9.26 6.64 4.18
N GLU A 249 8.85 7.73 3.52
CA GLU A 249 9.62 8.96 3.49
C GLU A 249 9.59 9.72 4.83
N SER A 250 8.73 9.30 5.77
CA SER A 250 8.69 9.71 7.18
C SER A 250 8.52 11.24 7.39
N ASP A 251 9.16 11.82 8.42
CA ASP A 251 9.18 13.25 8.72
C ASP A 251 10.19 14.03 7.84
N LEU A 252 10.40 15.32 8.13
CA LEU A 252 11.32 16.18 7.37
C LEU A 252 12.78 15.68 7.38
N LEU A 253 13.17 14.84 8.34
CA LEU A 253 14.48 14.22 8.42
C LEU A 253 14.54 12.85 7.72
N GLY A 254 13.43 12.40 7.19
CA GLY A 254 13.32 11.13 6.47
C GLY A 254 13.98 11.15 5.08
N PRO A 255 14.06 9.99 4.44
CA PRO A 255 14.67 9.86 3.12
C PRO A 255 13.83 10.52 2.02
N THR A 256 14.47 10.98 0.94
CA THR A 256 13.82 11.43 -0.29
C THR A 256 13.93 10.34 -1.34
N LEU A 257 12.79 9.70 -1.66
CA LEU A 257 12.75 8.47 -2.45
C LEU A 257 11.80 8.53 -3.64
N SER A 258 10.66 9.23 -3.51
CA SER A 258 9.58 9.25 -4.49
C SER A 258 8.78 10.56 -4.37
N LEU A 259 7.58 10.53 -3.75
CA LEU A 259 6.65 11.66 -3.67
C LEU A 259 7.26 12.91 -3.04
N ARG A 260 8.10 12.77 -2.02
CA ARG A 260 8.76 13.89 -1.36
C ARG A 260 9.57 14.76 -2.33
N GLY A 261 10.28 14.12 -3.25
CA GLY A 261 11.10 14.81 -4.24
C GLY A 261 10.37 15.15 -5.53
N LEU A 262 9.21 14.49 -5.81
CA LEU A 262 8.41 14.73 -6.99
C LEU A 262 7.28 15.73 -6.75
N ASP A 263 6.38 15.41 -5.82
CA ASP A 263 5.17 16.17 -5.55
C ASP A 263 4.81 16.14 -4.06
N ASN A 264 5.51 16.95 -3.29
CA ASN A 264 5.39 16.99 -1.84
C ASN A 264 4.04 17.54 -1.35
N ARG A 265 3.19 18.09 -2.26
CA ARG A 265 1.80 18.45 -1.98
C ARG A 265 0.92 17.24 -1.68
N CYS A 266 1.37 16.04 -2.05
CA CYS A 266 0.66 14.81 -1.70
C CYS A 266 0.60 14.56 -0.19
N TYR A 267 1.42 15.24 0.62
CA TYR A 267 1.41 15.13 2.08
C TYR A 267 0.57 16.22 2.72
N ALA A 268 -0.29 15.81 3.67
CA ALA A 268 -1.10 16.73 4.44
C ALA A 268 -0.25 17.62 5.35
N ARG A 269 -0.61 18.91 5.40
CA ARG A 269 0.07 19.92 6.22
C ARG A 269 -0.90 20.67 7.09
N ALA A 270 -0.45 21.02 8.28
CA ALA A 270 -1.14 21.94 9.17
C ALA A 270 -1.02 23.38 8.65
N PRO A 271 -1.82 24.33 9.15
CA PRO A 271 -1.79 25.73 8.72
C PRO A 271 -0.43 26.44 8.89
N ASP A 272 0.41 25.94 9.80
CA ASP A 272 1.78 26.43 10.04
C ASP A 272 2.81 25.80 9.09
N GLY A 273 2.38 24.94 8.15
CA GLY A 273 3.23 24.26 7.19
C GLY A 273 3.86 22.95 7.69
N ALA A 274 3.67 22.57 8.95
CA ALA A 274 4.19 21.31 9.48
C ALA A 274 3.46 20.10 8.85
N LEU A 275 4.18 18.97 8.68
CA LEU A 275 3.56 17.73 8.25
C LEU A 275 2.58 17.21 9.31
N VAL A 276 1.38 16.83 8.90
CA VAL A 276 0.43 16.15 9.77
C VAL A 276 0.91 14.71 10.03
N ASN A 277 0.85 14.27 11.30
CA ASN A 277 1.37 12.96 11.71
C ASN A 277 0.34 12.13 12.48
N HIS A 278 -0.86 11.97 11.92
CA HIS A 278 -1.91 11.15 12.54
C HIS A 278 -1.67 9.63 12.42
N ALA A 279 -0.72 9.21 11.58
CA ALA A 279 -0.26 7.83 11.49
C ALA A 279 0.85 7.49 12.50
N GLY A 280 1.48 8.48 13.13
CA GLY A 280 2.64 8.26 14.02
C GLY A 280 3.96 7.98 13.29
N THR A 281 3.98 8.01 11.96
CA THR A 281 5.11 7.63 11.09
C THR A 281 5.88 8.82 10.53
N GLY A 282 5.42 10.05 10.81
CA GLY A 282 6.06 11.30 10.39
C GLY A 282 5.34 12.05 9.26
N ASN A 283 4.43 11.40 8.54
CA ASN A 283 3.60 12.01 7.50
C ASN A 283 2.27 11.30 7.36
N ILE A 284 1.31 11.93 6.69
CA ILE A 284 0.15 11.29 6.08
C ILE A 284 -0.05 11.82 4.66
N LEU A 285 -0.62 10.98 3.79
CA LEU A 285 -1.07 11.40 2.48
C LEU A 285 -2.39 12.19 2.61
N ASP A 286 -2.52 13.26 1.81
CA ASP A 286 -3.73 14.09 1.79
C ASP A 286 -4.78 13.49 0.86
N ALA A 287 -5.69 12.69 1.39
CA ALA A 287 -6.79 12.10 0.62
C ALA A 287 -7.83 13.13 0.11
N SER A 288 -7.76 14.40 0.53
CA SER A 288 -8.56 15.47 -0.07
C SER A 288 -8.02 15.89 -1.44
N ASP A 289 -6.73 15.63 -1.72
CA ASP A 289 -6.09 15.88 -3.01
C ASP A 289 -6.50 14.80 -4.04
N SER A 290 -7.01 15.23 -5.19
CA SER A 290 -7.44 14.33 -6.27
C SER A 290 -6.28 13.52 -6.87
N VAL A 291 -5.04 14.03 -6.85
CA VAL A 291 -3.85 13.29 -7.32
C VAL A 291 -3.56 12.11 -6.38
N VAL A 292 -3.67 12.34 -5.07
CA VAL A 292 -3.51 11.28 -4.06
C VAL A 292 -4.60 10.22 -4.21
N ARG A 293 -5.88 10.63 -4.33
CA ARG A 293 -6.97 9.67 -4.55
C ARG A 293 -6.81 8.88 -5.84
N ALA A 294 -6.38 9.53 -6.93
CA ALA A 294 -6.10 8.85 -8.20
C ALA A 294 -5.01 7.77 -8.05
N MET A 295 -3.96 8.02 -7.25
CA MET A 295 -2.92 7.05 -6.93
C MET A 295 -3.48 5.89 -6.08
N MET A 296 -4.29 6.18 -5.06
CA MET A 296 -4.96 5.17 -4.23
C MET A 296 -5.84 4.26 -5.09
N LEU A 297 -6.72 4.84 -5.92
CA LEU A 297 -7.59 4.08 -6.84
C LEU A 297 -6.78 3.28 -7.87
N GLY A 298 -5.69 3.87 -8.38
CA GLY A 298 -4.77 3.18 -9.27
C GLY A 298 -4.16 1.93 -8.62
N THR A 299 -3.78 2.02 -7.35
CA THR A 299 -3.25 0.91 -6.56
C THR A 299 -4.29 -0.18 -6.35
N LEU A 300 -5.52 0.19 -5.95
CA LEU A 300 -6.61 -0.77 -5.77
C LEU A 300 -6.97 -1.49 -7.08
N ARG A 301 -7.12 -0.74 -8.17
CA ARG A 301 -7.39 -1.31 -9.51
C ARG A 301 -6.27 -2.24 -9.98
N HIS A 302 -5.02 -1.87 -9.69
CA HIS A 302 -3.86 -2.68 -10.06
C HIS A 302 -3.94 -4.07 -9.43
N PHE A 303 -4.12 -4.14 -8.12
CA PHE A 303 -4.21 -5.43 -7.43
C PHE A 303 -5.53 -6.17 -7.67
N ALA A 304 -6.66 -5.46 -7.86
CA ALA A 304 -7.92 -6.09 -8.23
C ALA A 304 -7.79 -6.88 -9.54
N ARG A 305 -7.07 -6.34 -10.55
CA ARG A 305 -6.81 -7.03 -11.82
C ARG A 305 -6.04 -8.34 -11.66
N LEU A 306 -5.19 -8.46 -10.64
CA LEU A 306 -4.49 -9.70 -10.30
C LEU A 306 -5.40 -10.74 -9.61
N GLY A 307 -6.69 -10.42 -9.42
CA GLY A 307 -7.70 -11.33 -8.88
C GLY A 307 -7.77 -11.39 -7.37
N VAL A 308 -7.18 -10.42 -6.62
CA VAL A 308 -7.37 -10.36 -5.17
C VAL A 308 -8.83 -10.08 -4.82
N ASP A 309 -9.32 -10.69 -3.76
CA ASP A 309 -10.73 -10.62 -3.35
C ASP A 309 -11.07 -9.29 -2.69
N GLY A 310 -10.11 -8.63 -2.06
CA GLY A 310 -10.38 -7.38 -1.36
C GLY A 310 -9.15 -6.76 -0.70
N PHE A 311 -9.42 -5.73 0.09
CA PHE A 311 -8.40 -4.89 0.72
C PHE A 311 -8.76 -4.60 2.18
N ARG A 312 -7.77 -4.71 3.06
CA ARG A 312 -7.80 -4.12 4.40
C ARG A 312 -7.03 -2.81 4.34
N PHE A 313 -7.60 -1.76 4.84
CA PHE A 313 -7.01 -0.42 4.84
C PHE A 313 -6.44 -0.12 6.22
N ASP A 314 -5.12 -0.01 6.27
CA ASP A 314 -4.39 0.43 7.45
C ASP A 314 -4.80 1.86 7.82
N LEU A 315 -5.11 2.12 9.10
CA LEU A 315 -5.56 3.41 9.61
C LEU A 315 -6.58 4.09 8.67
N ALA A 316 -7.64 3.37 8.29
CA ALA A 316 -8.58 3.75 7.24
C ALA A 316 -9.27 5.11 7.46
N THR A 317 -9.32 5.61 8.68
CA THR A 317 -9.86 6.93 9.03
C THR A 317 -9.11 8.06 8.32
N ILE A 318 -7.80 7.89 8.03
CA ILE A 318 -6.98 8.90 7.34
C ILE A 318 -7.45 9.13 5.91
N LEU A 319 -8.00 8.10 5.24
CA LEU A 319 -8.55 8.22 3.88
C LEU A 319 -9.70 9.24 3.77
N ALA A 320 -10.33 9.54 4.89
CA ALA A 320 -11.53 10.37 4.97
C ALA A 320 -11.34 11.63 5.83
N ARG A 321 -10.09 12.01 6.13
CA ARG A 321 -9.79 13.23 6.91
C ARG A 321 -9.61 14.44 6.01
N SER A 322 -10.39 15.54 6.31
CA SER A 322 -10.17 16.85 5.72
C SER A 322 -11.01 17.94 6.44
N PRO A 323 -10.59 18.55 7.54
CA PRO A 323 -9.56 18.13 8.51
C PRO A 323 -10.02 16.99 9.44
N GLY A 324 -11.33 16.78 9.64
CA GLY A 324 -11.93 15.72 10.44
C GLY A 324 -12.36 14.54 9.57
N PHE A 325 -12.78 13.44 10.21
CA PHE A 325 -13.33 12.28 9.50
C PHE A 325 -14.70 12.62 8.89
N ASP A 326 -14.87 12.41 7.59
CA ASP A 326 -16.18 12.52 6.90
C ASP A 326 -16.52 11.16 6.26
N PRO A 327 -17.60 10.47 6.70
CA PRO A 327 -18.03 9.21 6.09
C PRO A 327 -18.53 9.39 4.63
N ARG A 328 -18.65 10.63 4.15
CA ARG A 328 -18.99 10.98 2.76
C ARG A 328 -17.79 11.45 1.96
N ALA A 329 -16.55 11.25 2.46
CA ALA A 329 -15.34 11.63 1.76
C ALA A 329 -15.32 11.06 0.32
N PRO A 330 -14.85 11.82 -0.68
CA PRO A 330 -14.92 11.44 -2.10
C PRO A 330 -14.36 10.06 -2.41
N ILE A 331 -13.31 9.64 -1.72
CA ILE A 331 -12.66 8.33 -1.94
C ILE A 331 -13.63 7.17 -1.79
N PHE A 332 -14.58 7.23 -0.85
CA PHE A 332 -15.55 6.16 -0.64
C PHE A 332 -16.51 6.02 -1.82
N ALA A 333 -17.02 7.14 -2.34
CA ALA A 333 -17.87 7.14 -3.53
C ALA A 333 -17.08 6.73 -4.79
N GLU A 334 -15.83 7.15 -4.91
CA GLU A 334 -14.94 6.80 -6.02
C GLU A 334 -14.67 5.29 -6.05
N ILE A 335 -14.44 4.65 -4.90
CA ILE A 335 -14.28 3.18 -4.78
C ILE A 335 -15.61 2.47 -5.11
N ALA A 336 -16.73 2.91 -4.52
CA ALA A 336 -18.02 2.26 -4.68
C ALA A 336 -18.55 2.30 -6.12
N ASN A 337 -18.21 3.35 -6.88
CA ASN A 337 -18.63 3.51 -8.28
C ASN A 337 -17.62 2.97 -9.30
N ASP A 338 -16.48 2.44 -8.84
CA ASP A 338 -15.46 1.90 -9.72
C ASP A 338 -15.82 0.47 -10.18
N PRO A 339 -15.94 0.22 -11.52
CA PRO A 339 -16.33 -1.09 -12.02
C PRO A 339 -15.41 -2.24 -11.65
N LEU A 340 -14.15 -1.96 -11.29
CA LEU A 340 -13.17 -2.98 -10.87
C LEU A 340 -13.16 -3.20 -9.35
N LEU A 341 -13.77 -2.29 -8.58
CA LEU A 341 -13.67 -2.26 -7.11
C LEU A 341 -15.02 -2.50 -6.42
N GLN A 342 -16.14 -2.24 -7.10
CA GLN A 342 -17.48 -2.23 -6.52
C GLN A 342 -17.90 -3.56 -5.85
N ASP A 343 -17.31 -4.69 -6.27
CA ASP A 343 -17.58 -6.02 -5.71
C ASP A 343 -16.46 -6.54 -4.80
N ARG A 344 -15.37 -5.74 -4.61
CA ARG A 344 -14.28 -6.14 -3.73
C ARG A 344 -14.65 -6.03 -2.26
N ILE A 345 -14.07 -6.91 -1.45
CA ILE A 345 -14.20 -6.86 0.02
C ILE A 345 -13.37 -5.68 0.53
N LEU A 346 -14.01 -4.77 1.26
CA LEU A 346 -13.37 -3.60 1.85
C LEU A 346 -13.41 -3.72 3.37
N ILE A 347 -12.25 -3.71 4.01
CA ILE A 347 -12.10 -3.84 5.47
C ILE A 347 -11.39 -2.60 5.99
N ALA A 348 -12.02 -1.87 6.89
CA ALA A 348 -11.41 -0.74 7.55
C ALA A 348 -10.77 -1.13 8.88
N GLU A 349 -9.56 -0.65 9.12
CA GLU A 349 -9.08 -0.40 10.47
C GLU A 349 -9.65 0.96 10.91
N PRO A 350 -10.66 1.01 11.80
CA PRO A 350 -11.49 2.20 12.00
C PRO A 350 -10.92 3.17 13.03
N TRP A 351 -9.59 3.36 13.06
CA TRP A 351 -8.91 4.29 13.96
C TRP A 351 -7.61 4.85 13.36
N ASP A 352 -7.12 5.93 13.97
CA ASP A 352 -5.79 6.49 13.81
C ASP A 352 -5.35 7.19 15.10
N MET A 353 -4.14 7.76 15.13
CA MET A 353 -3.57 8.41 16.31
C MET A 353 -3.92 9.90 16.43
N GLY A 354 -4.63 10.46 15.46
CA GLY A 354 -5.02 11.87 15.45
C GLY A 354 -6.20 12.19 16.37
N PRO A 355 -6.52 13.47 16.55
CA PRO A 355 -7.69 13.88 17.30
C PRO A 355 -8.96 13.22 16.74
N GLU A 356 -9.81 12.72 17.65
CA GLU A 356 -11.04 12.00 17.28
C GLU A 356 -10.81 10.84 16.30
N GLY A 357 -9.65 10.19 16.37
CA GLY A 357 -9.24 9.14 15.42
C GLY A 357 -10.07 7.85 15.47
N TYR A 358 -10.78 7.55 16.54
CA TYR A 358 -11.56 6.33 16.70
C TYR A 358 -12.96 6.46 16.07
N ARG A 359 -13.24 5.65 15.02
CA ARG A 359 -14.44 5.78 14.15
C ARG A 359 -15.17 4.45 13.90
N LEU A 360 -15.03 3.48 14.79
CA LEU A 360 -15.73 2.19 14.69
C LEU A 360 -17.25 2.38 14.55
N GLY A 361 -17.84 1.74 13.54
CA GLY A 361 -19.26 1.82 13.20
C GLY A 361 -19.62 3.01 12.29
N GLN A 362 -18.65 3.83 11.85
CA GLN A 362 -18.90 5.06 11.09
C GLN A 362 -18.53 5.00 9.60
N PHE A 363 -17.99 3.90 9.15
CA PHE A 363 -17.67 3.72 7.71
C PHE A 363 -18.94 3.53 6.87
N PRO A 364 -18.91 3.79 5.55
CA PRO A 364 -20.08 3.62 4.68
C PRO A 364 -20.58 2.17 4.65
N ASP A 365 -21.83 2.01 4.19
CA ASP A 365 -22.39 0.69 3.92
C ASP A 365 -21.52 -0.07 2.91
N GLY A 366 -21.39 -1.39 3.11
CA GLY A 366 -20.53 -2.25 2.29
C GLY A 366 -19.09 -2.40 2.82
N TRP A 367 -18.66 -1.56 3.77
CA TRP A 367 -17.38 -1.73 4.46
C TRP A 367 -17.53 -2.65 5.67
N LEU A 368 -16.62 -3.59 5.79
CA LEU A 368 -16.35 -4.33 7.02
C LEU A 368 -15.43 -3.51 7.92
N GLU A 369 -15.54 -3.69 9.22
CA GLU A 369 -14.72 -2.94 10.17
C GLU A 369 -14.10 -3.88 11.22
N TRP A 370 -12.80 -3.75 11.47
CA TRP A 370 -12.14 -4.42 12.58
C TRP A 370 -12.77 -3.98 13.91
N ASN A 371 -13.33 -4.94 14.67
CA ASN A 371 -14.03 -4.67 15.92
C ASN A 371 -13.12 -4.92 17.13
N ASP A 372 -12.39 -3.90 17.56
CA ASP A 372 -11.53 -3.97 18.75
C ASP A 372 -12.33 -4.16 20.05
N ARG A 373 -13.61 -3.68 20.10
CA ARG A 373 -14.47 -3.94 21.26
C ARG A 373 -14.81 -5.42 21.38
N TYR A 374 -15.00 -6.14 20.26
CA TYR A 374 -15.13 -7.59 20.29
C TYR A 374 -13.87 -8.23 20.90
N ARG A 375 -12.70 -7.89 20.40
CA ARG A 375 -11.41 -8.36 20.92
C ARG A 375 -11.31 -8.14 22.44
N ASP A 376 -11.55 -6.93 22.88
CA ASP A 376 -11.33 -6.53 24.27
C ASP A 376 -12.35 -7.15 25.23
N ASP A 377 -13.64 -7.15 24.87
CA ASP A 377 -14.69 -7.71 25.71
C ASP A 377 -14.58 -9.24 25.83
N VAL A 378 -14.26 -9.95 24.73
CA VAL A 378 -14.02 -11.40 24.75
C VAL A 378 -12.80 -11.73 25.62
N ARG A 379 -11.69 -11.01 25.44
CA ARG A 379 -10.46 -11.24 26.23
C ARG A 379 -10.68 -10.97 27.71
N ARG A 380 -11.41 -9.90 28.08
CA ARG A 380 -11.75 -9.59 29.49
C ARG A 380 -12.61 -10.68 30.10
N PHE A 381 -13.62 -11.18 29.38
CA PHE A 381 -14.47 -12.28 29.86
C PHE A 381 -13.63 -13.53 30.15
N TRP A 382 -12.81 -13.97 29.22
CA TRP A 382 -11.99 -15.17 29.40
C TRP A 382 -10.87 -14.99 30.44
N ARG A 383 -10.46 -13.76 30.72
CA ARG A 383 -9.55 -13.44 31.82
C ARG A 383 -10.24 -13.52 33.18
N GLY A 384 -11.58 -13.52 33.25
CA GLY A 384 -12.35 -13.59 34.49
C GLY A 384 -12.71 -12.23 35.09
N ASP A 385 -12.65 -11.15 34.32
CA ASP A 385 -13.01 -9.81 34.79
C ASP A 385 -14.50 -9.75 35.16
N GLY A 386 -14.84 -9.10 36.27
CA GLY A 386 -16.21 -8.97 36.76
C GLY A 386 -17.10 -8.14 35.83
N GLY A 387 -18.39 -8.46 35.76
CA GLY A 387 -19.41 -7.66 35.01
C GLY A 387 -19.28 -7.71 33.48
N THR A 388 -18.61 -8.70 32.91
CA THR A 388 -18.32 -8.78 31.47
C THR A 388 -19.34 -9.60 30.67
N LEU A 389 -20.21 -10.40 31.31
CA LEU A 389 -21.15 -11.30 30.64
C LEU A 389 -22.09 -10.58 29.66
N GLY A 390 -22.69 -9.45 30.05
CA GLY A 390 -23.59 -8.67 29.20
C GLY A 390 -22.86 -8.11 27.97
N ARG A 391 -21.62 -7.64 28.13
CA ARG A 391 -20.80 -7.17 27.00
C ARG A 391 -20.44 -8.32 26.08
N LEU A 392 -20.02 -9.47 26.59
CA LEU A 392 -19.78 -10.65 25.76
C LEU A 392 -21.02 -11.02 24.96
N ALA A 393 -22.20 -11.08 25.58
CA ALA A 393 -23.45 -11.37 24.90
C ALA A 393 -23.71 -10.40 23.73
N THR A 394 -23.52 -9.08 23.95
CA THR A 394 -23.64 -8.07 22.90
C THR A 394 -22.64 -8.28 21.77
N ARG A 395 -21.38 -8.64 22.06
CA ARG A 395 -20.37 -8.96 21.03
C ARG A 395 -20.75 -10.20 20.23
N MET A 396 -21.13 -11.27 20.91
CA MET A 396 -21.51 -12.54 20.27
C MET A 396 -22.77 -12.45 19.40
N THR A 397 -23.66 -11.52 19.71
CA THR A 397 -24.88 -11.25 18.91
C THR A 397 -24.71 -10.19 17.84
N GLY A 398 -23.46 -9.84 17.48
CA GLY A 398 -23.14 -9.00 16.33
C GLY A 398 -22.95 -7.52 16.63
N SER A 399 -22.67 -7.14 17.91
CA SER A 399 -22.33 -5.77 18.29
C SER A 399 -23.34 -4.72 17.81
N SER A 400 -24.64 -4.97 18.07
CA SER A 400 -25.74 -4.11 17.63
C SER A 400 -25.67 -2.68 18.18
N ASP A 401 -25.00 -2.46 19.30
CA ASP A 401 -24.70 -1.16 19.89
C ASP A 401 -23.70 -0.32 19.05
N ILE A 402 -22.99 -0.95 18.11
CA ILE A 402 -22.04 -0.31 17.20
C ILE A 402 -22.63 -0.25 15.78
N PHE A 403 -23.10 -1.37 15.27
CA PHE A 403 -23.48 -1.52 13.87
C PHE A 403 -25.00 -1.40 13.61
N SER A 404 -25.78 -0.99 14.60
CA SER A 404 -27.22 -0.76 14.47
C SER A 404 -27.97 -1.91 13.77
N GLY A 405 -27.64 -3.16 14.16
CA GLY A 405 -28.24 -4.38 13.61
C GLY A 405 -27.58 -4.91 12.31
N LYS A 406 -26.64 -4.21 11.71
CA LYS A 406 -25.86 -4.67 10.55
C LYS A 406 -24.65 -5.52 11.02
N CYS A 407 -24.90 -6.64 11.70
CA CYS A 407 -23.86 -7.48 12.32
C CYS A 407 -22.83 -8.04 11.31
N SER A 408 -23.20 -8.17 10.05
CA SER A 408 -22.28 -8.61 8.98
C SER A 408 -21.13 -7.64 8.70
N ARG A 409 -21.16 -6.42 9.24
CA ARG A 409 -20.08 -5.43 9.11
C ARG A 409 -18.92 -5.66 10.09
N SER A 410 -19.14 -6.42 11.15
CA SER A 410 -18.15 -6.64 12.19
C SER A 410 -17.13 -7.70 11.78
N VAL A 411 -15.86 -7.34 11.69
CA VAL A 411 -14.74 -8.29 11.66
C VAL A 411 -14.34 -8.59 13.09
N ASN A 412 -14.78 -9.76 13.58
CA ASN A 412 -14.53 -10.20 14.93
C ASN A 412 -13.16 -10.85 15.03
N PHE A 413 -12.29 -10.36 15.88
CA PHE A 413 -10.97 -10.93 16.12
C PHE A 413 -10.62 -10.91 17.60
N VAL A 414 -9.67 -11.73 18.03
CA VAL A 414 -9.13 -11.77 19.41
C VAL A 414 -7.64 -11.45 19.44
N ALA A 415 -6.97 -11.56 18.31
CA ALA A 415 -5.57 -11.21 18.10
C ALA A 415 -5.35 -10.78 16.64
N SER A 416 -4.37 -9.92 16.42
CA SER A 416 -3.83 -9.50 15.13
C SER A 416 -2.31 -9.33 15.26
N HIS A 417 -1.63 -8.88 14.22
CA HIS A 417 -0.21 -8.52 14.26
C HIS A 417 0.10 -7.52 15.36
#